data_1549024972babcb954e1b028acb1576c
#
_entry.id   1549024972babcb954e1b028acb1576c
#
_cell.length_a   1.000
_cell.length_b   1.000
_cell.length_c   1.000
_cell.angle_alpha   90.00
_cell.angle_beta   90.00
_cell.angle_gamma   90.00
#
_symmetry.space_group_name_H-M   'P 1'
#
loop_
_entity.id
_entity.type
_entity.pdbx_description
1 polymer ?
#
loop_
_entity_poly.entity_id
_entity_poly.type
_entity_poly.pdbx_seq_one_letter_code
_entity_poly.pdbx_strand_id
1 'polypeptide(L)'
;MFDHIPPGPVDPFFHLKKKADRDNHPNKVDIGVGIYRNEQGTYQELVVVKKVITCQVTHDENMLVNYAKKILDQLDLGHDYGLTTGDDKFLKLAAEVMFGEENEALVSGRIASVQTLSGTGANHIAAILMARSLDPKPTIYLGVPTWNNMKPLCEYAGLETVEYPYIDTQTSELSFQPCIDAIRNAPAGSVFVLQGCCHNPTGKDITPEQWQLLGEEIKARGHLPFIDIAYQGLGDGLDEDAVGVRILSRLGIDMIVCQSFSKNFALYGERCGVLYVVTRSAEVATNTKDQLRSLIRREYSSSPAYGSRLVTIVLEDTELRRQWHRLHEELTMVLQCNALIDDHHVHLPVSGRINIAGLNTENVERTARAIDAVVRGNMP
;
A
#
# COMPACT_ATOMS: atom_id res chain seq x y z
N MET A 1 -3.37 4.36 -39.87
CA MET A 1 -2.30 4.85 -38.97
C MET A 1 -2.24 4.00 -37.70
N PHE A 2 -3.37 3.52 -37.13
CA PHE A 2 -3.43 2.71 -35.90
C PHE A 2 -3.65 1.21 -36.14
N ASP A 3 -3.71 0.78 -37.42
CA ASP A 3 -4.13 -0.58 -37.82
C ASP A 3 -3.15 -1.69 -37.37
N HIS A 4 -1.95 -1.32 -36.96
CA HIS A 4 -0.89 -2.23 -36.50
C HIS A 4 -0.62 -2.16 -35.00
N ILE A 5 -1.46 -1.47 -34.22
CA ILE A 5 -1.34 -1.51 -32.77
C ILE A 5 -1.83 -2.88 -32.28
N PRO A 6 -0.95 -3.70 -31.69
CA PRO A 6 -1.36 -5.00 -31.16
C PRO A 6 -2.29 -4.81 -29.95
N PRO A 7 -3.11 -5.81 -29.61
CA PRO A 7 -3.86 -5.79 -28.37
C PRO A 7 -2.90 -5.66 -27.17
N GLY A 8 -3.31 -4.92 -26.18
CA GLY A 8 -2.56 -4.82 -24.92
C GLY A 8 -2.44 -6.17 -24.20
N PRO A 9 -1.52 -6.31 -23.26
CA PRO A 9 -1.36 -7.54 -22.48
C PRO A 9 -2.67 -7.85 -21.72
N VAL A 10 -3.00 -9.14 -21.65
CA VAL A 10 -4.17 -9.59 -20.87
C VAL A 10 -3.90 -9.34 -19.38
N ASP A 11 -4.79 -8.63 -18.72
CA ASP A 11 -4.77 -8.50 -17.27
C ASP A 11 -5.63 -9.60 -16.62
N PRO A 12 -5.03 -10.65 -16.03
CA PRO A 12 -5.77 -11.76 -15.42
C PRO A 12 -6.65 -11.33 -14.26
N PHE A 13 -6.25 -10.26 -13.55
CA PHE A 13 -6.95 -9.73 -12.40
C PHE A 13 -8.30 -9.11 -12.77
N PHE A 14 -8.34 -8.24 -13.77
CA PHE A 14 -9.60 -7.67 -14.26
C PHE A 14 -10.49 -8.72 -14.93
N HIS A 15 -9.89 -9.73 -15.56
CA HIS A 15 -10.65 -10.86 -16.12
C HIS A 15 -11.36 -11.64 -15.01
N LEU A 16 -10.67 -11.96 -13.92
CA LEU A 16 -11.22 -12.64 -12.75
C LEU A 16 -12.31 -11.81 -12.08
N LYS A 17 -12.06 -10.50 -11.89
CA LYS A 17 -13.06 -9.57 -11.34
C LYS A 17 -14.34 -9.58 -12.16
N LYS A 18 -14.22 -9.44 -13.49
CA LYS A 18 -15.38 -9.46 -14.40
C LYS A 18 -16.16 -10.79 -14.34
N LYS A 19 -15.46 -11.92 -14.13
CA LYS A 19 -16.07 -13.23 -13.92
C LYS A 19 -16.81 -13.29 -12.60
N ALA A 20 -16.19 -12.83 -11.52
CA ALA A 20 -16.80 -12.78 -10.18
C ALA A 20 -18.01 -11.84 -10.15
N ASP A 21 -17.96 -10.67 -10.78
CA ASP A 21 -19.09 -9.72 -10.83
C ASP A 21 -20.32 -10.30 -11.55
N ARG A 22 -20.11 -11.22 -12.49
CA ARG A 22 -21.18 -11.89 -13.26
C ARG A 22 -21.71 -13.15 -12.61
N ASP A 23 -21.04 -13.66 -11.60
CA ASP A 23 -21.47 -14.85 -10.88
C ASP A 23 -22.55 -14.49 -9.87
N ASN A 24 -23.76 -15.03 -10.06
CA ASN A 24 -24.92 -14.83 -9.21
C ASN A 24 -25.17 -16.02 -8.26
N HIS A 25 -24.23 -16.96 -8.15
CA HIS A 25 -24.39 -18.11 -7.28
C HIS A 25 -24.54 -17.69 -5.82
N PRO A 26 -25.54 -18.21 -5.05
CA PRO A 26 -25.80 -17.78 -3.67
C PRO A 26 -24.64 -18.06 -2.72
N ASN A 27 -23.81 -19.04 -3.02
CA ASN A 27 -22.63 -19.40 -2.25
C ASN A 27 -21.33 -18.81 -2.84
N LYS A 28 -21.42 -17.79 -3.69
CA LYS A 28 -20.24 -17.13 -4.24
C LYS A 28 -19.36 -16.57 -3.15
N VAL A 29 -18.06 -16.83 -3.25
CA VAL A 29 -17.01 -16.19 -2.44
C VAL A 29 -16.00 -15.53 -3.39
N ASP A 30 -15.90 -14.20 -3.35
CA ASP A 30 -14.96 -13.42 -4.16
C ASP A 30 -13.78 -12.96 -3.30
N ILE A 31 -12.68 -13.69 -3.40
CA ILE A 31 -11.41 -13.42 -2.73
C ILE A 31 -10.29 -13.09 -3.74
N GLY A 32 -10.66 -12.87 -5.00
CA GLY A 32 -9.71 -12.58 -6.09
C GLY A 32 -9.20 -11.14 -6.09
N VAL A 33 -10.03 -10.19 -5.63
CA VAL A 33 -9.70 -8.77 -5.59
C VAL A 33 -9.49 -8.33 -4.15
N GLY A 34 -8.36 -7.65 -3.87
CA GLY A 34 -8.04 -7.12 -2.55
C GLY A 34 -8.98 -5.99 -2.09
N ILE A 35 -10.28 -6.30 -1.89
CA ILE A 35 -11.34 -5.38 -1.48
C ILE A 35 -11.95 -5.89 -0.18
N TYR A 36 -12.14 -5.01 0.81
CA TYR A 36 -12.86 -5.32 2.04
C TYR A 36 -14.33 -5.65 1.73
N ARG A 37 -14.84 -6.75 2.30
CA ARG A 37 -16.21 -7.20 2.14
C ARG A 37 -16.85 -7.45 3.52
N ASN A 38 -18.14 -7.16 3.63
CA ASN A 38 -18.91 -7.40 4.86
C ASN A 38 -19.32 -8.87 5.02
N GLU A 39 -20.02 -9.17 6.13
CA GLU A 39 -20.54 -10.50 6.45
C GLU A 39 -21.43 -11.10 5.33
N GLN A 40 -22.03 -10.27 4.47
CA GLN A 40 -22.82 -10.70 3.31
C GLN A 40 -21.95 -10.85 2.05
N GLY A 41 -20.61 -10.72 2.15
CA GLY A 41 -19.69 -10.83 1.01
C GLY A 41 -19.77 -9.66 0.01
N THR A 42 -20.49 -8.58 0.35
CA THR A 42 -20.59 -7.39 -0.50
C THR A 42 -19.50 -6.37 -0.13
N TYR A 43 -19.05 -5.56 -1.11
CA TYR A 43 -18.19 -4.43 -0.80
C TYR A 43 -18.83 -3.56 0.27
N GLN A 44 -18.07 -3.28 1.29
CA GLN A 44 -18.46 -2.37 2.34
C GLN A 44 -17.38 -1.32 2.51
N GLU A 45 -17.80 -0.06 2.45
CA GLU A 45 -16.96 1.02 2.97
C GLU A 45 -16.66 0.71 4.43
N LEU A 46 -15.46 0.98 4.87
CA LEU A 46 -15.16 0.89 6.29
C LEU A 46 -16.23 1.67 7.05
N VAL A 47 -16.70 1.08 8.14
CA VAL A 47 -17.76 1.70 8.97
C VAL A 47 -17.37 3.14 9.32
N VAL A 48 -16.08 3.40 9.53
CA VAL A 48 -15.49 4.73 9.70
C VAL A 48 -15.69 5.63 8.45
N VAL A 49 -15.80 5.14 7.25
CA VAL A 49 -16.11 5.91 6.03
C VAL A 49 -17.61 5.96 5.72
N LYS A 50 -18.37 4.88 5.98
CA LYS A 50 -19.81 4.75 5.66
C LYS A 50 -20.74 5.50 6.61
N LYS A 51 -20.42 5.61 7.89
CA LYS A 51 -21.23 6.37 8.87
C LYS A 51 -21.42 7.84 8.48
N VAL A 52 -20.68 8.29 7.49
CA VAL A 52 -20.79 9.62 6.91
C VAL A 52 -22.02 9.79 5.99
N ILE A 53 -22.62 8.71 5.45
CA ILE A 53 -23.64 8.83 4.42
C ILE A 53 -25.09 8.80 4.96
N THR A 54 -25.35 8.19 6.11
CA THR A 54 -26.73 8.05 6.61
C THR A 54 -26.87 8.42 8.07
N CYS A 55 -27.44 9.60 8.38
CA CYS A 55 -27.82 9.96 9.72
C CYS A 55 -29.33 9.93 9.91
N GLN A 56 -29.80 8.94 10.65
CA GLN A 56 -30.95 9.11 11.56
C GLN A 56 -30.48 8.72 12.96
N VAL A 57 -30.80 9.58 13.91
CA VAL A 57 -30.38 9.49 15.32
C VAL A 57 -31.04 8.28 15.97
N THR A 58 -30.28 7.28 16.30
CA THR A 58 -30.58 6.32 17.36
C THR A 58 -29.29 6.02 18.12
N HIS A 59 -29.38 5.91 19.43
CA HIS A 59 -28.27 5.63 20.35
C HIS A 59 -27.66 4.25 20.06
N ASP A 60 -26.72 4.18 19.13
CA ASP A 60 -25.93 2.98 18.87
C ASP A 60 -24.52 3.37 18.44
N GLU A 61 -23.53 2.56 18.81
CA GLU A 61 -22.08 2.77 18.62
C GLU A 61 -21.65 3.02 17.16
N ASN A 62 -22.60 3.09 16.27
CA ASN A 62 -22.50 3.31 14.83
C ASN A 62 -22.37 4.78 14.38
N MET A 63 -22.13 5.77 15.27
CA MET A 63 -22.33 7.20 14.98
C MET A 63 -21.16 7.96 14.31
N LEU A 64 -19.99 7.38 14.18
CA LEU A 64 -18.76 8.17 13.99
C LEU A 64 -18.34 8.44 12.54
N VAL A 65 -18.80 7.71 11.62
CA VAL A 65 -18.31 7.73 10.22
C VAL A 65 -19.21 8.52 9.28
N ASN A 66 -20.46 8.65 9.60
CA ASN A 66 -21.30 9.68 8.99
C ASN A 66 -20.75 11.09 9.24
N TYR A 67 -19.81 11.22 10.17
CA TYR A 67 -19.26 12.48 10.61
C TYR A 67 -18.29 13.11 9.58
N ALA A 68 -17.33 12.37 9.01
CA ALA A 68 -16.37 12.95 8.07
C ALA A 68 -17.01 13.43 6.75
N LYS A 69 -17.96 12.67 6.17
CA LYS A 69 -18.73 13.16 4.99
C LYS A 69 -19.66 14.30 5.33
N LYS A 70 -20.33 14.24 6.47
CA LYS A 70 -21.13 15.38 6.95
C LYS A 70 -20.29 16.62 7.16
N ILE A 71 -19.13 16.48 7.80
CA ILE A 71 -18.17 17.58 7.93
C ILE A 71 -17.78 18.07 6.55
N LEU A 72 -17.45 17.16 5.63
CA LEU A 72 -17.08 17.53 4.27
C LEU A 72 -18.22 18.24 3.52
N ASP A 73 -19.46 17.73 3.66
CA ASP A 73 -20.64 18.35 3.08
C ASP A 73 -20.94 19.72 3.71
N GLN A 74 -20.77 19.87 5.04
CA GLN A 74 -20.92 21.14 5.74
C GLN A 74 -19.85 22.18 5.41
N LEU A 75 -18.64 21.71 5.06
CA LEU A 75 -17.54 22.61 4.65
C LEU A 75 -17.77 23.24 3.28
N ASP A 76 -18.66 22.69 2.46
CA ASP A 76 -19.02 23.17 1.12
C ASP A 76 -17.80 23.62 0.29
N LEU A 77 -16.75 22.78 0.27
CA LEU A 77 -15.46 23.13 -0.31
C LEU A 77 -15.46 23.22 -1.85
N GLY A 78 -16.60 22.93 -2.49
CA GLY A 78 -16.76 22.99 -3.94
C GLY A 78 -15.81 22.05 -4.70
N HIS A 79 -15.66 22.35 -6.01
CA HIS A 79 -14.90 21.53 -6.96
C HIS A 79 -13.76 22.29 -7.62
N ASP A 80 -13.23 23.31 -6.96
CA ASP A 80 -12.11 24.08 -7.49
C ASP A 80 -10.82 23.26 -7.49
N TYR A 81 -9.85 23.70 -8.29
CA TYR A 81 -8.54 23.06 -8.37
C TYR A 81 -7.82 23.10 -7.02
N GLY A 82 -7.35 21.93 -6.57
CA GLY A 82 -6.37 21.84 -5.50
C GLY A 82 -4.94 22.19 -5.97
N LEU A 83 -4.04 22.31 -5.01
CA LEU A 83 -2.61 22.44 -5.29
C LEU A 83 -2.11 21.20 -6.05
N THR A 84 -1.23 21.40 -7.01
CA THR A 84 -0.60 20.29 -7.76
C THR A 84 0.11 19.28 -6.84
N THR A 85 0.71 19.77 -5.76
CA THR A 85 1.37 18.92 -4.75
C THR A 85 0.40 18.21 -3.79
N GLY A 86 -0.88 18.57 -3.81
CA GLY A 86 -1.86 18.13 -2.80
C GLY A 86 -2.03 19.13 -1.66
N ASP A 87 -2.97 18.85 -0.77
CA ASP A 87 -3.25 19.66 0.41
C ASP A 87 -2.16 19.48 1.48
N ASP A 88 -1.58 20.58 1.98
CA ASP A 88 -0.46 20.53 2.93
C ASP A 88 -0.85 19.89 4.28
N LYS A 89 -2.11 20.05 4.72
CA LYS A 89 -2.61 19.44 5.96
C LYS A 89 -2.73 17.92 5.81
N PHE A 90 -3.29 17.48 4.69
CA PHE A 90 -3.34 16.05 4.35
C PHE A 90 -1.94 15.45 4.33
N LEU A 91 -0.99 16.11 3.64
CA LEU A 91 0.38 15.63 3.52
C LEU A 91 1.09 15.54 4.87
N LYS A 92 0.86 16.52 5.76
CA LYS A 92 1.40 16.52 7.11
C LYS A 92 0.86 15.33 7.92
N LEU A 93 -0.46 15.18 8.01
CA LEU A 93 -1.12 14.11 8.77
C LEU A 93 -0.75 12.72 8.24
N ALA A 94 -0.68 12.56 6.93
CA ALA A 94 -0.24 11.32 6.29
C ALA A 94 1.23 10.98 6.63
N ALA A 95 2.11 11.99 6.65
CA ALA A 95 3.51 11.81 7.05
C ALA A 95 3.65 11.45 8.53
N GLU A 96 2.85 12.02 9.42
CA GLU A 96 2.81 11.66 10.84
C GLU A 96 2.42 10.18 11.04
N VAL A 97 1.45 9.69 10.29
CA VAL A 97 1.06 8.27 10.32
C VAL A 97 2.20 7.36 9.85
N MET A 98 2.92 7.75 8.81
CA MET A 98 4.01 6.95 8.24
C MET A 98 5.27 6.97 9.10
N PHE A 99 5.75 8.16 9.42
CA PHE A 99 7.06 8.33 10.04
C PHE A 99 7.01 8.44 11.57
N GLY A 100 5.85 8.79 12.15
CA GLY A 100 5.69 9.22 13.54
C GLY A 100 5.93 10.73 13.70
N GLU A 101 5.16 11.36 14.58
CA GLU A 101 5.14 12.82 14.77
C GLU A 101 6.52 13.40 15.17
N GLU A 102 7.31 12.63 15.94
CA GLU A 102 8.62 13.03 16.45
C GLU A 102 9.79 12.62 15.52
N ASN A 103 9.51 12.10 14.31
CA ASN A 103 10.55 11.68 13.39
C ASN A 103 11.46 12.85 13.02
N GLU A 104 12.78 12.68 13.20
CA GLU A 104 13.77 13.75 12.99
C GLU A 104 13.75 14.29 11.56
N ALA A 105 13.62 13.41 10.55
CA ALA A 105 13.55 13.85 9.15
C ALA A 105 12.27 14.66 8.84
N LEU A 106 11.15 14.32 9.52
CA LEU A 106 9.91 15.08 9.43
C LEU A 106 10.03 16.45 10.09
N VAL A 107 10.50 16.47 11.35
CA VAL A 107 10.63 17.71 12.14
C VAL A 107 11.64 18.68 11.52
N SER A 108 12.73 18.15 10.95
CA SER A 108 13.77 18.98 10.29
C SER A 108 13.42 19.38 8.84
N GLY A 109 12.24 19.03 8.33
CA GLY A 109 11.80 19.39 6.99
C GLY A 109 12.56 18.68 5.86
N ARG A 110 13.16 17.52 6.12
CA ARG A 110 13.92 16.74 5.14
C ARG A 110 13.09 15.79 4.29
N ILE A 111 11.75 15.85 4.39
CA ILE A 111 10.84 15.02 3.63
C ILE A 111 10.08 15.85 2.61
N ALA A 112 10.29 15.58 1.33
CA ALA A 112 9.46 16.08 0.26
C ALA A 112 8.22 15.20 0.13
N SER A 113 7.02 15.77 0.29
CA SER A 113 5.75 15.04 0.24
C SER A 113 4.85 15.60 -0.84
N VAL A 114 4.22 14.73 -1.65
CA VAL A 114 3.22 15.10 -2.64
C VAL A 114 2.08 14.08 -2.68
N GLN A 115 0.86 14.55 -2.87
CA GLN A 115 -0.30 13.69 -3.08
C GLN A 115 -0.24 13.04 -4.46
N THR A 116 -0.67 11.79 -4.57
CA THR A 116 -0.62 10.98 -5.78
C THR A 116 -1.91 10.21 -6.04
N LEU A 117 -2.02 9.66 -7.27
CA LEU A 117 -3.12 8.76 -7.65
C LEU A 117 -2.95 7.40 -6.96
N SER A 118 -3.10 7.37 -5.64
CA SER A 118 -2.85 6.19 -4.77
C SER A 118 -1.41 5.69 -4.87
N GLY A 119 -1.12 4.49 -4.34
CA GLY A 119 0.21 3.87 -4.39
C GLY A 119 0.73 3.66 -5.81
N THR A 120 -0.12 3.26 -6.76
CA THR A 120 0.29 3.10 -8.16
C THR A 120 0.82 4.40 -8.76
N GLY A 121 0.14 5.53 -8.52
CA GLY A 121 0.60 6.84 -8.97
C GLY A 121 1.88 7.28 -8.25
N ALA A 122 2.02 6.95 -6.95
CA ALA A 122 3.24 7.22 -6.19
C ALA A 122 4.44 6.47 -6.79
N ASN A 123 4.30 5.17 -7.01
CA ASN A 123 5.33 4.32 -7.63
C ASN A 123 5.72 4.82 -9.03
N HIS A 124 4.72 5.23 -9.84
CA HIS A 124 4.95 5.76 -11.19
C HIS A 124 5.74 7.07 -11.15
N ILE A 125 5.31 8.05 -10.37
CA ILE A 125 6.00 9.35 -10.25
C ILE A 125 7.41 9.18 -9.67
N ALA A 126 7.59 8.28 -8.71
CA ALA A 126 8.90 7.94 -8.17
C ALA A 126 9.84 7.36 -9.23
N ALA A 127 9.36 6.40 -10.04
CA ALA A 127 10.15 5.82 -11.12
C ALA A 127 10.56 6.87 -12.16
N ILE A 128 9.63 7.77 -12.54
CA ILE A 128 9.96 8.88 -13.46
C ILE A 128 10.96 9.86 -12.82
N LEU A 129 10.80 10.19 -11.54
CA LEU A 129 11.76 11.05 -10.83
C LEU A 129 13.17 10.46 -10.89
N MET A 130 13.33 9.18 -10.54
CA MET A 130 14.61 8.49 -10.59
C MET A 130 15.21 8.47 -11.99
N ALA A 131 14.40 8.11 -12.99
CA ALA A 131 14.85 8.02 -14.39
C ALA A 131 15.29 9.36 -14.97
N ARG A 132 14.80 10.48 -14.44
CA ARG A 132 15.08 11.84 -14.95
C ARG A 132 16.09 12.62 -14.13
N SER A 133 16.23 12.29 -12.85
CA SER A 133 17.00 13.12 -11.90
C SER A 133 18.26 12.44 -11.38
N LEU A 134 18.39 11.11 -11.58
CA LEU A 134 19.58 10.38 -11.19
C LEU A 134 20.46 10.08 -12.42
N ASP A 135 21.75 10.41 -12.29
CA ASP A 135 22.76 10.18 -13.33
C ASP A 135 24.03 9.59 -12.70
N PRO A 136 24.44 8.36 -13.07
CA PRO A 136 23.75 7.47 -14.04
C PRO A 136 22.39 7.03 -13.55
N LYS A 137 21.50 6.62 -14.50
CA LYS A 137 20.23 6.01 -14.15
C LYS A 137 20.47 4.75 -13.30
N PRO A 138 19.75 4.58 -12.18
CA PRO A 138 19.96 3.43 -11.32
C PRO A 138 19.37 2.16 -11.91
N THR A 139 19.98 1.02 -11.59
CA THR A 139 19.37 -0.29 -11.75
C THR A 139 18.43 -0.58 -10.59
N ILE A 140 17.23 -1.07 -10.89
CA ILE A 140 16.18 -1.37 -9.91
C ILE A 140 16.20 -2.85 -9.56
N TYR A 141 16.43 -3.18 -8.31
CA TYR A 141 16.42 -4.54 -7.79
C TYR A 141 15.04 -4.89 -7.21
N LEU A 142 14.47 -6.01 -7.67
CA LEU A 142 13.14 -6.49 -7.33
C LEU A 142 13.22 -7.87 -6.68
N GLY A 143 12.77 -8.00 -5.44
CA GLY A 143 12.56 -9.31 -4.82
C GLY A 143 11.33 -9.99 -5.42
N VAL A 144 11.49 -11.19 -5.99
CA VAL A 144 10.39 -11.91 -6.68
C VAL A 144 9.98 -13.17 -5.94
N PRO A 145 8.66 -13.51 -5.95
CA PRO A 145 7.55 -12.79 -6.58
C PRO A 145 7.23 -11.47 -5.89
N THR A 146 6.74 -10.50 -6.64
CA THR A 146 6.32 -9.18 -6.15
C THR A 146 5.02 -8.73 -6.80
N TRP A 147 4.52 -7.55 -6.43
CA TRP A 147 3.36 -6.96 -7.09
C TRP A 147 3.58 -6.85 -8.60
N ASN A 148 2.73 -7.53 -9.38
CA ASN A 148 2.94 -7.76 -10.82
C ASN A 148 3.13 -6.49 -11.65
N ASN A 149 2.67 -5.33 -11.17
CA ASN A 149 2.81 -4.08 -11.91
C ASN A 149 4.11 -3.32 -11.59
N MET A 150 4.90 -3.74 -10.62
CA MET A 150 6.12 -3.02 -10.21
C MET A 150 7.18 -3.02 -11.32
N LYS A 151 7.50 -4.18 -11.86
CA LYS A 151 8.49 -4.31 -12.96
C LYS A 151 8.07 -3.55 -14.22
N PRO A 152 6.85 -3.77 -14.78
CA PRO A 152 6.39 -3.01 -15.95
C PRO A 152 6.42 -1.50 -15.75
N LEU A 153 6.13 -1.03 -14.54
CA LEU A 153 6.12 0.39 -14.21
C LEU A 153 7.54 0.99 -14.23
N CYS A 154 8.53 0.29 -13.68
CA CYS A 154 9.94 0.71 -13.72
C CYS A 154 10.47 0.71 -15.16
N GLU A 155 10.19 -0.35 -15.92
CA GLU A 155 10.59 -0.46 -17.34
C GLU A 155 9.92 0.61 -18.21
N TYR A 156 8.64 0.94 -17.95
CA TYR A 156 7.94 2.03 -18.64
C TYR A 156 8.61 3.39 -18.41
N ALA A 157 9.17 3.63 -17.21
CA ALA A 157 9.95 4.81 -16.91
C ALA A 157 11.36 4.81 -17.57
N GLY A 158 11.76 3.72 -18.22
CA GLY A 158 13.07 3.55 -18.84
C GLY A 158 14.19 3.22 -17.85
N LEU A 159 13.85 2.50 -16.79
CA LEU A 159 14.80 1.96 -15.79
C LEU A 159 15.02 0.47 -16.04
N GLU A 160 16.27 0.03 -15.89
CA GLU A 160 16.61 -1.39 -15.94
C GLU A 160 16.24 -2.10 -14.64
N THR A 161 15.75 -3.34 -14.73
CA THR A 161 15.36 -4.15 -13.59
C THR A 161 16.18 -5.42 -13.47
N VAL A 162 16.54 -5.78 -12.23
CA VAL A 162 17.20 -7.05 -11.86
C VAL A 162 16.38 -7.72 -10.77
N GLU A 163 16.12 -9.02 -10.95
CA GLU A 163 15.32 -9.79 -10.00
C GLU A 163 16.22 -10.62 -9.06
N TYR A 164 15.80 -10.76 -7.80
CA TYR A 164 16.40 -11.69 -6.84
C TYR A 164 15.31 -12.47 -6.10
N PRO A 165 15.59 -13.69 -5.62
CA PRO A 165 14.59 -14.49 -4.89
C PRO A 165 14.18 -13.80 -3.57
N TYR A 166 12.88 -13.57 -3.38
CA TYR A 166 12.32 -13.05 -2.13
C TYR A 166 11.84 -14.16 -1.19
N ILE A 167 11.33 -15.26 -1.76
CA ILE A 167 10.92 -16.44 -1.00
C ILE A 167 11.64 -17.68 -1.51
N ASP A 168 11.80 -18.65 -0.63
CA ASP A 168 12.12 -20.01 -0.99
C ASP A 168 10.86 -20.70 -1.53
N THR A 169 10.90 -21.14 -2.79
CA THR A 169 9.74 -21.74 -3.46
C THR A 169 9.39 -23.15 -2.93
N GLN A 170 10.28 -23.79 -2.17
CA GLN A 170 10.03 -25.11 -1.58
C GLN A 170 9.39 -25.00 -0.22
N THR A 171 9.82 -24.03 0.59
CA THR A 171 9.35 -23.83 1.96
C THR A 171 8.30 -22.73 2.08
N SER A 172 8.16 -21.89 1.06
CA SER A 172 7.35 -20.66 1.07
C SER A 172 7.77 -19.65 2.15
N GLU A 173 8.99 -19.77 2.68
CA GLU A 173 9.52 -18.84 3.67
C GLU A 173 10.32 -17.70 3.03
N LEU A 174 10.47 -16.59 3.75
CA LEU A 174 11.28 -15.45 3.32
C LEU A 174 12.74 -15.86 3.11
N SER A 175 13.25 -15.65 1.91
CA SER A 175 14.66 -15.86 1.55
C SER A 175 15.47 -14.59 1.85
N PHE A 176 15.72 -14.31 3.13
CA PHE A 176 16.38 -13.07 3.54
C PHE A 176 17.84 -12.98 3.08
N GLN A 177 18.59 -14.09 3.11
CA GLN A 177 19.99 -14.10 2.71
C GLN A 177 20.21 -13.71 1.23
N PRO A 178 19.46 -14.22 0.25
CA PRO A 178 19.50 -13.73 -1.13
C PRO A 178 19.25 -12.24 -1.31
N CYS A 179 18.38 -11.64 -0.48
CA CYS A 179 18.15 -10.20 -0.46
C CYS A 179 19.43 -9.45 -0.02
N ILE A 180 20.05 -9.88 1.07
CA ILE A 180 21.31 -9.32 1.57
C ILE A 180 22.45 -9.51 0.55
N ASP A 181 22.54 -10.65 -0.08
CA ASP A 181 23.55 -10.92 -1.10
C ASP A 181 23.35 -10.05 -2.35
N ALA A 182 22.10 -9.82 -2.76
CA ALA A 182 21.79 -8.88 -3.84
C ALA A 182 22.23 -7.45 -3.48
N ILE A 183 21.97 -6.98 -2.25
CA ILE A 183 22.41 -5.67 -1.78
C ILE A 183 23.94 -5.56 -1.76
N ARG A 184 24.64 -6.61 -1.30
CA ARG A 184 26.09 -6.62 -1.22
C ARG A 184 26.78 -6.62 -2.58
N ASN A 185 26.18 -7.24 -3.57
CA ASN A 185 26.78 -7.43 -4.90
C ASN A 185 26.34 -6.41 -5.95
N ALA A 186 25.26 -5.64 -5.68
CA ALA A 186 24.78 -4.62 -6.59
C ALA A 186 25.77 -3.47 -6.77
N PRO A 187 25.87 -2.85 -7.94
CA PRO A 187 26.63 -1.61 -8.13
C PRO A 187 26.17 -0.51 -7.17
N ALA A 188 27.08 0.30 -6.67
CA ALA A 188 26.73 1.43 -5.80
C ALA A 188 25.71 2.36 -6.47
N GLY A 189 24.77 2.90 -5.70
CA GLY A 189 23.69 3.72 -6.23
C GLY A 189 22.51 2.95 -6.82
N SER A 190 22.51 1.60 -6.75
CA SER A 190 21.34 0.80 -7.12
C SER A 190 20.13 1.10 -6.22
N VAL A 191 18.94 0.83 -6.75
CA VAL A 191 17.67 1.02 -6.02
C VAL A 191 17.08 -0.34 -5.66
N PHE A 192 16.68 -0.51 -4.40
CA PHE A 192 16.01 -1.72 -3.93
C PHE A 192 14.54 -1.43 -3.63
N VAL A 193 13.65 -2.06 -4.41
CA VAL A 193 12.21 -2.00 -4.16
C VAL A 193 11.87 -3.00 -3.07
N LEU A 194 11.27 -2.49 -2.00
CA LEU A 194 10.88 -3.23 -0.81
C LEU A 194 9.40 -2.97 -0.52
N GLN A 195 8.66 -3.97 -0.08
CA GLN A 195 7.31 -3.76 0.43
C GLN A 195 7.37 -3.61 1.95
N GLY A 196 6.75 -2.54 2.47
CA GLY A 196 6.88 -2.17 3.89
C GLY A 196 6.20 -3.13 4.84
N CYS A 197 5.04 -3.70 4.43
CA CYS A 197 4.27 -4.68 5.19
C CYS A 197 3.33 -5.45 4.26
N CYS A 198 2.79 -6.57 4.73
CA CYS A 198 1.82 -7.42 4.03
C CYS A 198 2.26 -7.69 2.59
N HIS A 199 3.46 -8.22 2.44
CA HIS A 199 4.12 -8.38 1.14
C HIS A 199 3.21 -9.06 0.10
N ASN A 200 2.95 -8.39 -0.99
CA ASN A 200 2.12 -8.88 -2.08
C ASN A 200 2.97 -9.53 -3.19
N PRO A 201 2.88 -10.86 -3.45
CA PRO A 201 1.76 -11.73 -3.07
C PRO A 201 2.02 -12.68 -1.89
N THR A 202 3.18 -12.66 -1.25
CA THR A 202 3.64 -13.76 -0.41
C THR A 202 3.10 -13.74 1.03
N GLY A 203 2.69 -12.57 1.55
CA GLY A 203 2.32 -12.40 2.95
C GLY A 203 3.49 -12.59 3.93
N LYS A 204 4.73 -12.67 3.45
CA LYS A 204 5.92 -12.83 4.30
C LYS A 204 6.65 -11.51 4.41
N ASP A 205 6.77 -10.98 5.61
CA ASP A 205 7.33 -9.68 5.87
C ASP A 205 8.72 -9.76 6.50
N ILE A 206 9.50 -8.71 6.31
CA ILE A 206 10.83 -8.53 6.89
C ILE A 206 10.65 -8.13 8.36
N THR A 207 11.33 -8.85 9.29
CA THR A 207 11.25 -8.53 10.73
C THR A 207 11.98 -7.22 11.07
N PRO A 208 11.70 -6.59 12.23
CA PRO A 208 12.43 -5.38 12.65
C PRO A 208 13.95 -5.55 12.68
N GLU A 209 14.45 -6.70 13.12
CA GLU A 209 15.89 -7.02 13.17
C GLU A 209 16.45 -7.15 11.74
N GLN A 210 15.70 -7.76 10.85
CA GLN A 210 16.07 -7.87 9.44
C GLN A 210 16.05 -6.50 8.74
N TRP A 211 15.07 -5.63 9.06
CA TRP A 211 15.04 -4.25 8.58
C TRP A 211 16.26 -3.44 9.02
N GLN A 212 16.71 -3.64 10.28
CA GLN A 212 17.92 -2.99 10.79
C GLN A 212 19.16 -3.43 9.99
N LEU A 213 19.36 -4.75 9.84
CA LEU A 213 20.49 -5.31 9.09
C LEU A 213 20.47 -4.87 7.61
N LEU A 214 19.30 -4.95 6.96
CA LEU A 214 19.10 -4.53 5.57
C LEU A 214 19.43 -3.03 5.42
N GLY A 215 18.98 -2.19 6.33
CA GLY A 215 19.25 -0.75 6.32
C GLY A 215 20.76 -0.44 6.46
N GLU A 216 21.45 -1.14 7.35
CA GLU A 216 22.90 -1.00 7.52
C GLU A 216 23.66 -1.38 6.24
N GLU A 217 23.31 -2.47 5.59
CA GLU A 217 23.92 -2.88 4.31
C GLU A 217 23.61 -1.90 3.18
N ILE A 218 22.36 -1.45 3.05
CA ILE A 218 21.95 -0.41 2.08
C ILE A 218 22.76 0.86 2.27
N LYS A 219 22.89 1.34 3.53
CA LYS A 219 23.67 2.53 3.88
C LYS A 219 25.16 2.37 3.55
N ALA A 220 25.73 1.22 3.92
CA ALA A 220 27.15 0.95 3.69
C ALA A 220 27.52 0.89 2.19
N ARG A 221 26.58 0.51 1.33
CA ARG A 221 26.75 0.40 -0.11
C ARG A 221 26.28 1.63 -0.89
N GLY A 222 25.66 2.59 -0.24
CA GLY A 222 25.12 3.80 -0.87
C GLY A 222 23.97 3.52 -1.82
N HIS A 223 23.12 2.53 -1.50
CA HIS A 223 21.90 2.23 -2.26
C HIS A 223 20.72 3.08 -1.81
N LEU A 224 19.71 3.18 -2.66
CA LEU A 224 18.46 3.89 -2.39
C LEU A 224 17.34 2.87 -2.15
N PRO A 225 16.75 2.78 -0.93
CA PRO A 225 15.53 2.02 -0.72
C PRO A 225 14.33 2.75 -1.32
N PHE A 226 13.51 1.98 -2.05
CA PHE A 226 12.25 2.41 -2.62
C PHE A 226 11.14 1.54 -2.01
N ILE A 227 10.38 2.09 -1.06
CA ILE A 227 9.44 1.34 -0.24
C ILE A 227 8.02 1.56 -0.73
N ASP A 228 7.35 0.48 -1.16
CA ASP A 228 5.91 0.46 -1.44
C ASP A 228 5.16 -0.01 -0.19
N ILE A 229 4.22 0.80 0.29
CA ILE A 229 3.44 0.49 1.49
C ILE A 229 1.95 0.70 1.23
N ALA A 230 1.31 -0.37 0.78
CA ALA A 230 -0.09 -0.36 0.36
C ALA A 230 -1.06 -0.82 1.46
N TYR A 231 -0.57 -1.42 2.54
CA TYR A 231 -1.38 -2.16 3.51
C TYR A 231 -1.13 -1.74 4.96
N GLN A 232 -0.51 -0.58 5.22
CA GLN A 232 -0.24 -0.11 6.57
C GLN A 232 -1.49 -0.15 7.46
N GLY A 233 -1.39 -0.84 8.60
CA GLY A 233 -2.48 -1.08 9.55
C GLY A 233 -3.28 -2.36 9.28
N LEU A 234 -2.94 -3.14 8.25
CA LEU A 234 -3.60 -4.40 7.92
C LEU A 234 -2.72 -5.64 8.16
N GLY A 235 -1.51 -5.45 8.66
CA GLY A 235 -0.59 -6.48 9.11
C GLY A 235 -0.61 -6.62 10.63
N ASP A 236 0.41 -6.13 11.30
CA ASP A 236 0.56 -6.23 12.76
C ASP A 236 0.05 -4.98 13.51
N GLY A 237 -0.20 -3.88 12.81
CA GLY A 237 -0.66 -2.61 13.36
C GLY A 237 -0.16 -1.41 12.56
N LEU A 238 -0.71 -0.23 12.83
CA LEU A 238 -0.33 0.98 12.09
C LEU A 238 1.13 1.38 12.31
N ASP A 239 1.63 1.20 13.53
CA ASP A 239 2.99 1.54 13.90
C ASP A 239 3.98 0.42 13.54
N GLU A 240 3.58 -0.81 13.76
CA GLU A 240 4.34 -2.02 13.45
C GLU A 240 4.59 -2.15 11.95
N ASP A 241 3.57 -1.91 11.15
CA ASP A 241 3.64 -1.97 9.68
C ASP A 241 4.53 -0.86 9.07
N ALA A 242 4.78 0.22 9.81
CA ALA A 242 5.68 1.30 9.41
C ALA A 242 7.11 1.13 9.95
N VAL A 243 7.39 0.05 10.70
CA VAL A 243 8.67 -0.13 11.41
C VAL A 243 9.87 -0.07 10.48
N GLY A 244 9.79 -0.66 9.30
CA GLY A 244 10.87 -0.64 8.30
C GLY A 244 11.23 0.78 7.86
N VAL A 245 10.23 1.59 7.49
CA VAL A 245 10.41 3.00 7.12
C VAL A 245 11.04 3.80 8.27
N ARG A 246 10.55 3.58 9.49
CA ARG A 246 11.04 4.29 10.69
C ARG A 246 12.47 3.89 11.07
N ILE A 247 12.85 2.61 10.89
CA ILE A 247 14.23 2.15 11.09
C ILE A 247 15.17 2.82 10.08
N LEU A 248 14.83 2.79 8.78
CA LEU A 248 15.66 3.40 7.75
C LEU A 248 15.78 4.92 7.93
N SER A 249 14.70 5.59 8.37
CA SER A 249 14.76 7.02 8.72
C SER A 249 15.72 7.30 9.88
N ARG A 250 15.65 6.51 10.97
CA ARG A 250 16.59 6.64 12.11
C ARG A 250 18.04 6.39 11.73
N LEU A 251 18.28 5.51 10.76
CA LEU A 251 19.62 5.30 10.21
C LEU A 251 20.11 6.48 9.36
N GLY A 252 19.26 7.46 9.07
CA GLY A 252 19.57 8.64 8.25
C GLY A 252 19.79 8.30 6.77
N ILE A 253 19.03 7.35 6.25
CA ILE A 253 19.10 6.90 4.86
C ILE A 253 18.13 7.75 4.02
N ASP A 254 18.64 8.29 2.90
CA ASP A 254 17.78 8.88 1.87
C ASP A 254 16.92 7.76 1.27
N MET A 255 15.61 7.96 1.14
CA MET A 255 14.71 6.91 0.66
C MET A 255 13.47 7.47 -0.05
N ILE A 256 12.83 6.63 -0.84
CA ILE A 256 11.52 6.87 -1.45
C ILE A 256 10.50 6.00 -0.74
N VAL A 257 9.34 6.58 -0.36
CA VAL A 257 8.24 5.85 0.27
C VAL A 257 6.94 6.17 -0.46
N CYS A 258 6.24 5.14 -0.92
CA CYS A 258 4.97 5.21 -1.63
C CYS A 258 3.85 4.67 -0.75
N GLN A 259 3.02 5.56 -0.20
CA GLN A 259 1.90 5.22 0.69
C GLN A 259 0.57 5.23 -0.08
N SER A 260 -0.27 4.24 0.19
CA SER A 260 -1.63 4.15 -0.34
C SER A 260 -2.67 4.15 0.77
N PHE A 261 -3.72 4.94 0.58
CA PHE A 261 -4.92 4.94 1.43
C PHE A 261 -6.07 4.11 0.81
N SER A 262 -5.79 3.35 -0.26
CA SER A 262 -6.82 2.54 -0.92
C SER A 262 -7.37 1.42 -0.04
N LYS A 263 -6.53 0.79 0.79
CA LYS A 263 -6.90 -0.37 1.60
C LYS A 263 -7.25 0.03 3.03
N ASN A 264 -6.34 0.70 3.71
CA ASN A 264 -6.52 1.06 5.13
C ASN A 264 -7.61 2.11 5.41
N PHE A 265 -8.13 2.77 4.37
CA PHE A 265 -9.34 3.60 4.43
C PHE A 265 -10.48 3.04 3.56
N ALA A 266 -10.28 1.89 2.89
CA ALA A 266 -11.19 1.33 1.88
C ALA A 266 -11.59 2.34 0.78
N LEU A 267 -10.73 3.30 0.49
CA LEU A 267 -10.92 4.34 -0.53
C LEU A 267 -10.39 3.89 -1.90
N TYR A 268 -10.74 2.67 -2.32
CA TYR A 268 -10.20 2.05 -3.53
C TYR A 268 -10.42 2.87 -4.80
N GLY A 269 -11.60 3.46 -4.95
CA GLY A 269 -12.01 4.27 -6.10
C GLY A 269 -11.53 5.72 -6.05
N GLU A 270 -11.20 6.24 -4.85
CA GLU A 270 -10.86 7.64 -4.65
C GLU A 270 -9.42 7.99 -5.03
N ARG A 271 -8.61 6.98 -5.27
CA ARG A 271 -7.22 7.11 -5.72
C ARG A 271 -6.39 8.07 -4.87
N CYS A 272 -6.39 7.85 -3.54
CA CYS A 272 -5.66 8.65 -2.57
C CYS A 272 -4.37 7.95 -2.12
N GLY A 273 -3.25 8.67 -2.16
CA GLY A 273 -1.94 8.21 -1.71
C GLY A 273 -0.95 9.36 -1.62
N VAL A 274 0.25 9.05 -1.11
CA VAL A 274 1.34 10.03 -0.96
C VAL A 274 2.66 9.41 -1.40
N LEU A 275 3.46 10.19 -2.10
CA LEU A 275 4.86 9.92 -2.36
C LEU A 275 5.70 10.80 -1.44
N TYR A 276 6.62 10.18 -0.70
CA TYR A 276 7.61 10.82 0.11
C TYR A 276 9.02 10.57 -0.47
N VAL A 277 9.85 11.59 -0.44
CA VAL A 277 11.29 11.46 -0.68
C VAL A 277 12.02 12.02 0.54
N VAL A 278 12.61 11.15 1.31
CA VAL A 278 13.45 11.53 2.45
C VAL A 278 14.82 11.87 1.94
N THR A 279 15.33 13.04 2.31
CA THR A 279 16.57 13.61 1.80
C THR A 279 17.50 14.04 2.92
N ARG A 280 18.75 14.30 2.57
CA ARG A 280 19.80 14.72 3.52
C ARG A 280 19.62 16.13 4.10
N SER A 281 18.82 17.00 3.47
CA SER A 281 18.59 18.38 3.96
C SER A 281 17.22 18.92 3.51
N ALA A 282 16.71 19.92 4.25
CA ALA A 282 15.47 20.62 3.91
C ALA A 282 15.54 21.34 2.55
N GLU A 283 16.68 21.83 2.16
CA GLU A 283 16.89 22.45 0.85
C GLU A 283 16.70 21.43 -0.28
N VAL A 284 17.31 20.25 -0.17
CA VAL A 284 17.16 19.16 -1.14
C VAL A 284 15.70 18.69 -1.18
N ALA A 285 15.02 18.60 -0.02
CA ALA A 285 13.60 18.25 0.05
C ALA A 285 12.72 19.27 -0.70
N THR A 286 13.01 20.57 -0.52
CA THR A 286 12.28 21.65 -1.22
C THR A 286 12.47 21.54 -2.73
N ASN A 287 13.68 21.36 -3.20
CA ASN A 287 13.98 21.20 -4.64
C ASN A 287 13.35 19.94 -5.20
N THR A 288 13.37 18.84 -4.45
CA THR A 288 12.72 17.58 -4.82
C THR A 288 11.20 17.74 -4.91
N LYS A 289 10.57 18.43 -3.95
CA LYS A 289 9.13 18.72 -3.97
C LYS A 289 8.75 19.55 -5.21
N ASP A 290 9.59 20.50 -5.62
CA ASP A 290 9.34 21.28 -6.83
C ASP A 290 9.48 20.46 -8.12
N GLN A 291 10.45 19.55 -8.19
CA GLN A 291 10.55 18.58 -9.30
C GLN A 291 9.33 17.67 -9.37
N LEU A 292 8.90 17.12 -8.23
CA LEU A 292 7.68 16.30 -8.14
C LEU A 292 6.43 17.07 -8.57
N ARG A 293 6.29 18.35 -8.13
CA ARG A 293 5.22 19.23 -8.60
C ARG A 293 5.25 19.39 -10.12
N SER A 294 6.43 19.57 -10.69
CA SER A 294 6.60 19.72 -12.13
C SER A 294 6.22 18.44 -12.91
N LEU A 295 6.56 17.26 -12.37
CA LEU A 295 6.16 15.98 -12.94
C LEU A 295 4.65 15.79 -12.88
N ILE A 296 4.04 15.93 -11.70
CA ILE A 296 2.59 15.80 -11.50
C ILE A 296 1.83 16.73 -12.44
N ARG A 297 2.29 17.99 -12.56
CA ARG A 297 1.65 18.96 -13.45
C ARG A 297 1.58 18.50 -14.91
N ARG A 298 2.56 17.72 -15.36
CA ARG A 298 2.62 17.18 -16.73
C ARG A 298 1.85 15.86 -16.89
N GLU A 299 1.81 15.04 -15.85
CA GLU A 299 1.17 13.70 -15.91
C GLU A 299 -0.36 13.82 -15.80
N TYR A 300 -0.87 14.51 -14.78
CA TYR A 300 -2.31 14.58 -14.49
C TYR A 300 -2.77 15.88 -13.82
N SER A 301 -1.93 16.91 -13.82
CA SER A 301 -2.20 18.25 -13.30
C SER A 301 -2.31 18.37 -11.78
N SER A 302 -3.22 17.64 -11.14
CA SER A 302 -3.42 17.56 -9.68
C SER A 302 -4.16 16.28 -9.32
N SER A 303 -3.97 15.80 -8.10
CA SER A 303 -4.69 14.63 -7.57
C SER A 303 -6.13 14.99 -7.18
N PRO A 304 -7.08 14.02 -7.22
CA PRO A 304 -8.44 14.21 -6.74
C PRO A 304 -8.47 14.61 -5.25
N ALA A 305 -9.30 15.59 -4.90
CA ALA A 305 -9.33 16.12 -3.54
C ALA A 305 -10.24 15.34 -2.58
N TYR A 306 -11.22 14.58 -3.08
CA TYR A 306 -12.25 13.96 -2.24
C TYR A 306 -11.66 12.97 -1.24
N GLY A 307 -10.83 12.03 -1.69
CA GLY A 307 -10.19 11.04 -0.82
C GLY A 307 -9.27 11.67 0.23
N SER A 308 -8.44 12.64 -0.17
CA SER A 308 -7.54 13.34 0.77
C SER A 308 -8.30 14.16 1.81
N ARG A 309 -9.41 14.79 1.44
CA ARG A 309 -10.29 15.51 2.38
C ARG A 309 -10.88 14.56 3.44
N LEU A 310 -11.35 13.38 3.05
CA LEU A 310 -11.86 12.37 3.98
C LEU A 310 -10.77 11.87 4.94
N VAL A 311 -9.59 11.56 4.42
CA VAL A 311 -8.45 11.15 5.24
C VAL A 311 -8.06 12.25 6.23
N THR A 312 -7.99 13.51 5.77
CA THR A 312 -7.68 14.66 6.63
C THR A 312 -8.66 14.79 7.78
N ILE A 313 -9.97 14.73 7.51
CA ILE A 313 -11.01 14.84 8.55
C ILE A 313 -10.86 13.74 9.60
N VAL A 314 -10.62 12.50 9.17
CA VAL A 314 -10.45 11.37 10.10
C VAL A 314 -9.17 11.50 10.93
N LEU A 315 -8.06 11.90 10.31
CA LEU A 315 -6.78 12.01 11.01
C LEU A 315 -6.63 13.25 11.88
N GLU A 316 -7.39 14.32 11.58
CA GLU A 316 -7.39 15.54 12.38
C GLU A 316 -8.25 15.43 13.65
N ASP A 317 -9.40 14.76 13.56
CA ASP A 317 -10.29 14.56 14.69
C ASP A 317 -9.74 13.43 15.59
N THR A 318 -9.43 13.78 16.85
CA THR A 318 -8.81 12.84 17.80
C THR A 318 -9.66 11.59 18.02
N GLU A 319 -11.00 11.72 18.05
CA GLU A 319 -11.88 10.58 18.29
C GLU A 319 -12.02 9.71 17.03
N LEU A 320 -12.13 10.31 15.84
CA LEU A 320 -12.15 9.57 14.58
C LEU A 320 -10.82 8.85 14.33
N ARG A 321 -9.69 9.54 14.59
CA ARG A 321 -8.34 8.95 14.51
C ARG A 321 -8.20 7.76 15.45
N ARG A 322 -8.64 7.89 16.71
CA ARG A 322 -8.63 6.81 17.69
C ARG A 322 -9.47 5.61 17.27
N GLN A 323 -10.61 5.85 16.65
CA GLN A 323 -11.47 4.78 16.15
C GLN A 323 -10.91 4.11 14.91
N TRP A 324 -10.28 4.89 14.03
CA TRP A 324 -9.56 4.35 12.89
C TRP A 324 -8.41 3.43 13.34
N HIS A 325 -7.62 3.83 14.36
CA HIS A 325 -6.61 2.97 14.99
C HIS A 325 -7.23 1.68 15.54
N ARG A 326 -8.30 1.78 16.33
CA ARG A 326 -9.00 0.61 16.90
C ARG A 326 -9.52 -0.33 15.82
N LEU A 327 -10.06 0.18 14.75
CA LEU A 327 -10.52 -0.63 13.62
C LEU A 327 -9.37 -1.45 13.00
N HIS A 328 -8.19 -0.87 12.92
CA HIS A 328 -7.02 -1.58 12.40
C HIS A 328 -6.52 -2.64 13.39
N GLU A 329 -6.56 -2.39 14.69
CA GLU A 329 -6.30 -3.40 15.72
C GLU A 329 -7.26 -4.58 15.62
N GLU A 330 -8.55 -4.32 15.44
CA GLU A 330 -9.57 -5.37 15.24
C GLU A 330 -9.34 -6.16 13.94
N LEU A 331 -9.01 -5.50 12.83
CA LEU A 331 -8.67 -6.14 11.56
C LEU A 331 -7.39 -6.98 11.69
N THR A 332 -6.38 -6.48 12.38
CA THR A 332 -5.14 -7.20 12.68
C THR A 332 -5.43 -8.45 13.49
N MET A 333 -6.29 -8.38 14.52
CA MET A 333 -6.70 -9.57 15.29
C MET A 333 -7.40 -10.62 14.41
N VAL A 334 -8.26 -10.20 13.48
CA VAL A 334 -8.90 -11.13 12.52
C VAL A 334 -7.86 -11.77 11.60
N LEU A 335 -6.86 -11.01 11.16
CA LEU A 335 -5.75 -11.51 10.34
C LEU A 335 -4.82 -12.44 11.13
N GLN A 336 -4.54 -12.13 12.41
CA GLN A 336 -3.76 -13.00 13.32
C GLN A 336 -4.49 -14.30 13.66
N CYS A 337 -5.82 -14.29 13.79
CA CYS A 337 -6.61 -15.52 13.91
C CYS A 337 -6.45 -16.43 12.68
N ASN A 338 -6.05 -15.89 11.54
CA ASN A 338 -5.75 -16.67 10.34
C ASN A 338 -4.37 -17.33 10.38
N ALA A 339 -3.46 -16.94 11.27
CA ALA A 339 -2.25 -17.72 11.57
C ALA A 339 -2.59 -19.11 12.13
N LEU A 340 -3.76 -19.28 12.75
CA LEU A 340 -4.31 -20.59 13.13
C LEU A 340 -4.71 -21.45 11.91
N ILE A 341 -4.88 -20.82 10.76
CA ILE A 341 -5.15 -21.53 9.49
C ILE A 341 -3.87 -22.19 8.96
N ASP A 342 -2.69 -21.61 9.26
CA ASP A 342 -1.40 -22.20 8.89
C ASP A 342 -1.15 -23.56 9.58
N ASP A 343 -1.72 -23.80 10.76
CA ASP A 343 -1.68 -25.11 11.42
C ASP A 343 -2.60 -26.16 10.76
N HIS A 344 -3.43 -25.76 9.80
CA HIS A 344 -4.40 -26.61 9.10
C HIS A 344 -4.23 -26.69 7.59
N HIS A 345 -3.08 -26.32 7.03
CA HIS A 345 -2.70 -26.55 5.63
C HIS A 345 -3.67 -25.99 4.56
N VAL A 346 -4.03 -24.71 4.64
CA VAL A 346 -4.85 -24.07 3.61
C VAL A 346 -4.02 -23.78 2.38
N HIS A 347 -4.16 -24.59 1.33
CA HIS A 347 -3.53 -24.38 0.04
C HIS A 347 -4.39 -23.52 -0.88
N LEU A 348 -3.77 -22.60 -1.61
CA LEU A 348 -4.39 -21.53 -2.37
C LEU A 348 -4.14 -21.66 -3.87
N PRO A 349 -4.84 -20.86 -4.76
CA PRO A 349 -4.58 -20.92 -6.20
C PRO A 349 -3.09 -20.83 -6.53
N VAL A 350 -2.69 -21.25 -7.71
CA VAL A 350 -1.28 -21.37 -8.19
C VAL A 350 -0.40 -20.15 -7.89
N SER A 351 -1.01 -18.97 -7.65
CA SER A 351 -0.34 -17.74 -7.22
C SER A 351 -0.17 -17.59 -5.71
N GLY A 352 -0.73 -18.49 -4.89
CA GLY A 352 -0.65 -18.45 -3.41
C GLY A 352 -1.41 -17.28 -2.75
N ARG A 353 -2.15 -16.46 -3.51
CA ARG A 353 -2.78 -15.25 -3.00
C ARG A 353 -4.21 -15.46 -2.52
N ILE A 354 -4.47 -15.24 -1.23
CA ILE A 354 -5.83 -15.00 -0.72
C ILE A 354 -5.99 -13.51 -0.38
N ASN A 355 -7.15 -12.95 -0.72
CA ASN A 355 -7.61 -11.73 -0.10
C ASN A 355 -8.38 -12.08 1.19
N ILE A 356 -7.69 -12.02 2.32
CA ILE A 356 -8.26 -12.33 3.65
C ILE A 356 -9.36 -11.31 4.02
N ALA A 357 -9.30 -10.08 3.53
CA ALA A 357 -10.35 -9.07 3.72
C ALA A 357 -11.70 -9.45 3.05
N GLY A 358 -11.74 -10.52 2.24
CA GLY A 358 -12.99 -11.12 1.71
C GLY A 358 -13.57 -12.21 2.59
N LEU A 359 -12.88 -12.62 3.67
CA LEU A 359 -13.36 -13.57 4.65
C LEU A 359 -14.08 -12.85 5.80
N ASN A 360 -15.09 -13.51 6.37
CA ASN A 360 -15.84 -13.04 7.52
C ASN A 360 -16.17 -14.23 8.45
N THR A 361 -16.77 -13.99 9.61
CA THR A 361 -17.07 -15.01 10.60
C THR A 361 -17.97 -16.13 10.08
N GLU A 362 -18.84 -15.85 9.11
CA GLU A 362 -19.73 -16.86 8.52
C GLU A 362 -19.07 -17.68 7.41
N ASN A 363 -18.17 -17.05 6.62
CA ASN A 363 -17.60 -17.71 5.45
C ASN A 363 -16.21 -18.31 5.68
N VAL A 364 -15.46 -17.85 6.68
CA VAL A 364 -14.11 -18.33 6.97
C VAL A 364 -14.07 -19.83 7.25
N GLU A 365 -14.98 -20.31 8.09
CA GLU A 365 -15.04 -21.74 8.43
C GLU A 365 -15.45 -22.59 7.23
N ARG A 366 -16.43 -22.13 6.45
CA ARG A 366 -16.85 -22.79 5.22
C ARG A 366 -15.75 -22.79 4.16
N THR A 367 -15.06 -21.67 3.99
CA THR A 367 -13.94 -21.54 3.04
C THR A 367 -12.79 -22.47 3.45
N ALA A 368 -12.46 -22.50 4.74
CA ALA A 368 -11.45 -23.41 5.27
C ALA A 368 -11.83 -24.88 5.04
N ARG A 369 -13.09 -25.27 5.29
CA ARG A 369 -13.59 -26.63 5.05
C ARG A 369 -13.58 -26.99 3.56
N ALA A 370 -13.96 -26.06 2.68
CA ALA A 370 -13.95 -26.27 1.23
C ALA A 370 -12.52 -26.49 0.71
N ILE A 371 -11.58 -25.68 1.18
CA ILE A 371 -10.15 -25.83 0.84
C ILE A 371 -9.62 -27.16 1.39
N ASP A 372 -9.94 -27.51 2.64
CA ASP A 372 -9.56 -28.81 3.25
C ASP A 372 -10.12 -30.01 2.45
N ALA A 373 -11.37 -29.92 2.01
CA ALA A 373 -12.01 -30.97 1.19
C ALA A 373 -11.30 -31.15 -0.16
N VAL A 374 -10.96 -30.05 -0.84
CA VAL A 374 -10.24 -30.09 -2.13
C VAL A 374 -8.82 -30.64 -1.95
N VAL A 375 -8.13 -30.22 -0.88
CA VAL A 375 -6.75 -30.67 -0.57
C VAL A 375 -6.70 -32.15 -0.22
N ARG A 376 -7.70 -32.67 0.50
CA ARG A 376 -7.74 -34.09 0.89
C ARG A 376 -8.32 -35.03 -0.18
N GLY A 377 -8.73 -34.50 -1.33
CA GLY A 377 -9.36 -35.28 -2.38
C GLY A 377 -10.75 -35.81 -2.01
N ASN A 378 -11.36 -35.28 -0.97
CA ASN A 378 -12.72 -35.57 -0.52
C ASN A 378 -13.71 -34.63 -1.24
N MET A 379 -13.81 -34.74 -2.56
CA MET A 379 -14.91 -34.09 -3.27
C MET A 379 -16.19 -34.87 -2.98
N PRO A 380 -17.35 -34.19 -2.79
CA PRO A 380 -18.63 -34.82 -2.58
C PRO A 380 -19.10 -35.60 -3.78
#